data_acc8a825e78c1432ddedaace4c37385c
#
_entry.id   acc8a825e78c1432ddedaace4c37385c
#
_cell.length_a   1.000
_cell.length_b   1.000
_cell.length_c   1.000
_cell.angle_alpha   90.00
_cell.angle_beta   90.00
_cell.angle_gamma   90.00
#
_symmetry.space_group_name_H-M   'P 1'
#
loop_
_entity.id
_entity.type
_entity.pdbx_description
1 polymer ?
#
loop_
_entity_poly.entity_id
_entity_poly.type
_entity_poly.pdbx_seq_one_letter_code
_entity_poly.pdbx_strand_id
1 'polypeptide(L)'
;MTGKQKLELILSGGVPDTPPHWELVFQIQKEMFGMDRSAVAKEDRPAFDLDVLHRVVDEFGWAAVRGGYDVAEIKRTKDSLGSKALVPAYEGDGVFWMPTGENMVDFAVRLYERMDELQAEARAKCDRAKEFFPQAVDAGADFFVVTYDFGYNDAPFISPEHFGQLVVPYLTEIVETIHDLDRKVILHSDGCIRVLLDQIHATGIDGYQSVDPQGHMDIEQVRRDYPDWILMGNVACNMLQDADEASIRTSVRNCMTHGGVGKRYIFSTSNCIFAGMPPESYRIMLDEYRRIVAECETSSPE
;
A
#
# COMPACT_ATOMS: atom_id res chain seq x y z
N MET A 1 8.17 7.00 -20.44
CA MET A 1 8.73 6.73 -19.09
C MET A 1 8.43 5.30 -18.69
N THR A 2 9.38 4.60 -18.01
CA THR A 2 9.10 3.27 -17.40
C THR A 2 8.20 3.42 -16.18
N GLY A 3 7.57 2.33 -15.71
CA GLY A 3 6.78 2.35 -14.47
C GLY A 3 7.59 2.89 -13.28
N LYS A 4 8.85 2.43 -13.12
CA LYS A 4 9.77 2.94 -12.11
C LYS A 4 9.95 4.47 -12.20
N GLN A 5 10.26 5.00 -13.39
CA GLN A 5 10.45 6.44 -13.59
C GLN A 5 9.18 7.26 -13.30
N LYS A 6 8.00 6.72 -13.64
CA LYS A 6 6.72 7.36 -13.30
C LYS A 6 6.52 7.43 -11.78
N LEU A 7 6.87 6.36 -11.06
CA LEU A 7 6.77 6.33 -9.59
C LEU A 7 7.81 7.26 -8.93
N GLU A 8 9.06 7.29 -9.42
CA GLU A 8 10.08 8.26 -8.98
C GLU A 8 9.59 9.70 -9.14
N LEU A 9 8.94 10.01 -10.28
CA LEU A 9 8.36 11.32 -10.51
C LEU A 9 7.25 11.65 -9.50
N ILE A 10 6.35 10.69 -9.19
CA ILE A 10 5.29 10.87 -8.19
C ILE A 10 5.89 11.15 -6.81
N LEU A 11 6.88 10.36 -6.38
CA LEU A 11 7.52 10.50 -5.08
C LEU A 11 8.28 11.84 -4.95
N SER A 12 8.77 12.39 -6.06
CA SER A 12 9.39 13.72 -6.11
C SER A 12 8.40 14.90 -6.21
N GLY A 13 7.08 14.60 -6.16
CA GLY A 13 6.01 15.62 -6.22
C GLY A 13 5.49 15.94 -7.62
N GLY A 14 6.03 15.29 -8.67
CA GLY A 14 5.56 15.44 -10.04
C GLY A 14 4.33 14.59 -10.35
N VAL A 15 3.82 14.75 -11.57
CA VAL A 15 2.64 14.06 -12.09
C VAL A 15 2.98 13.44 -13.43
N PRO A 16 2.97 12.11 -13.58
CA PRO A 16 3.18 11.47 -14.88
C PRO A 16 1.91 11.55 -15.74
N ASP A 17 2.07 11.48 -17.07
CA ASP A 17 0.96 11.50 -18.03
C ASP A 17 -0.01 10.33 -17.79
N THR A 18 0.53 9.18 -17.42
CA THR A 18 -0.25 7.99 -17.06
C THR A 18 0.30 7.36 -15.78
N PRO A 19 -0.57 6.83 -14.89
CA PRO A 19 -0.15 6.27 -13.61
C PRO A 19 0.72 5.02 -13.80
N PRO A 20 1.74 4.78 -12.94
CA PRO A 20 2.40 3.49 -12.85
C PRO A 20 1.48 2.44 -12.21
N HIS A 21 1.77 1.16 -12.46
CA HIS A 21 1.13 0.03 -11.83
C HIS A 21 2.04 -0.62 -10.79
N TRP A 22 1.48 -0.95 -9.63
CA TRP A 22 2.14 -1.73 -8.58
C TRP A 22 1.11 -2.33 -7.63
N GLU A 23 1.36 -3.54 -7.12
CA GLU A 23 0.54 -4.21 -6.08
C GLU A 23 1.37 -4.42 -4.81
N LEU A 24 0.73 -4.34 -3.64
CA LEU A 24 1.42 -4.55 -2.36
C LEU A 24 1.97 -5.97 -2.21
N VAL A 25 1.18 -6.97 -2.60
CA VAL A 25 1.52 -8.39 -2.48
C VAL A 25 0.95 -9.18 -3.66
N PHE A 26 1.67 -10.23 -4.09
CA PHE A 26 1.23 -11.14 -5.15
C PHE A 26 1.31 -12.59 -4.67
N GLN A 27 0.18 -13.29 -4.61
CA GLN A 27 0.07 -14.63 -4.03
C GLN A 27 -0.49 -15.69 -5.00
N ILE A 28 -0.70 -15.35 -6.27
CA ILE A 28 -1.17 -16.29 -7.31
C ILE A 28 -0.05 -16.76 -8.25
N GLN A 29 1.20 -16.75 -7.78
CA GLN A 29 2.35 -17.15 -8.59
C GLN A 29 2.28 -18.62 -9.05
N LYS A 30 1.63 -19.49 -8.28
CA LYS A 30 1.44 -20.89 -8.66
C LYS A 30 0.49 -21.00 -9.85
N GLU A 31 -0.65 -20.36 -9.78
CA GLU A 31 -1.69 -20.37 -10.81
C GLU A 31 -1.26 -19.59 -12.06
N MET A 32 -0.54 -18.49 -11.86
CA MET A 32 -0.13 -17.58 -12.93
C MET A 32 1.12 -18.07 -13.67
N PHE A 33 2.12 -18.57 -12.93
CA PHE A 33 3.46 -18.88 -13.45
C PHE A 33 3.86 -20.34 -13.25
N GLY A 34 3.05 -21.18 -12.59
CA GLY A 34 3.43 -22.55 -12.23
C GLY A 34 4.46 -22.60 -11.08
N MET A 35 4.71 -21.50 -10.37
CA MET A 35 5.71 -21.37 -9.32
C MET A 35 5.12 -21.73 -7.96
N ASP A 36 5.32 -22.96 -7.49
CA ASP A 36 4.76 -23.45 -6.22
C ASP A 36 5.76 -23.30 -5.06
N ARG A 37 5.56 -22.28 -4.22
CA ARG A 37 6.39 -22.02 -3.04
C ARG A 37 6.35 -23.15 -2.01
N SER A 38 5.26 -23.94 -1.95
CA SER A 38 5.12 -25.04 -1.01
C SER A 38 6.05 -26.22 -1.33
N ALA A 39 6.46 -26.37 -2.59
CA ALA A 39 7.41 -27.38 -3.05
C ALA A 39 8.88 -26.98 -2.82
N VAL A 40 9.15 -25.74 -2.37
CA VAL A 40 10.50 -25.19 -2.19
C VAL A 40 10.95 -25.37 -0.74
N ALA A 41 12.18 -25.88 -0.55
CA ALA A 41 12.81 -25.98 0.77
C ALA A 41 12.92 -24.61 1.45
N LYS A 42 12.83 -24.56 2.78
CA LYS A 42 12.76 -23.29 3.53
C LYS A 42 13.95 -22.37 3.25
N GLU A 43 15.12 -22.93 3.15
CA GLU A 43 16.40 -22.26 2.85
C GLU A 43 16.42 -21.60 1.47
N ASP A 44 15.70 -22.16 0.49
CA ASP A 44 15.67 -21.67 -0.90
C ASP A 44 14.53 -20.69 -1.16
N ARG A 45 13.59 -20.53 -0.22
CA ARG A 45 12.44 -19.62 -0.38
C ARG A 45 12.83 -18.17 -0.67
N PRO A 46 13.85 -17.59 -0.05
CA PRO A 46 14.24 -16.22 -0.37
C PRO A 46 14.65 -16.01 -1.84
N ALA A 47 15.32 -16.98 -2.45
CA ALA A 47 15.65 -16.95 -3.88
C ALA A 47 14.39 -17.12 -4.73
N PHE A 48 13.54 -18.09 -4.39
CA PHE A 48 12.27 -18.30 -5.07
C PHE A 48 11.37 -17.04 -5.02
N ASP A 49 11.26 -16.39 -3.87
CA ASP A 49 10.46 -15.18 -3.72
C ASP A 49 11.00 -14.03 -4.59
N LEU A 50 12.33 -13.90 -4.73
CA LEU A 50 12.94 -12.96 -5.68
C LEU A 50 12.61 -13.31 -7.14
N ASP A 51 12.63 -14.59 -7.52
CA ASP A 51 12.26 -15.02 -8.87
C ASP A 51 10.81 -14.67 -9.19
N VAL A 52 9.89 -14.79 -8.23
CA VAL A 52 8.50 -14.32 -8.38
C VAL A 52 8.47 -12.81 -8.62
N LEU A 53 9.22 -12.01 -7.84
CA LEU A 53 9.29 -10.56 -8.01
C LEU A 53 9.88 -10.17 -9.37
N HIS A 54 10.89 -10.88 -9.86
CA HIS A 54 11.40 -10.69 -11.23
C HIS A 54 10.30 -10.93 -12.27
N ARG A 55 9.53 -11.99 -12.10
CA ARG A 55 8.44 -12.33 -13.04
C ARG A 55 7.35 -11.25 -13.07
N VAL A 56 6.90 -10.75 -11.92
CA VAL A 56 5.86 -9.70 -11.90
C VAL A 56 6.35 -8.37 -12.48
N VAL A 57 7.62 -8.02 -12.30
CA VAL A 57 8.22 -6.83 -12.92
C VAL A 57 8.31 -7.00 -14.44
N ASP A 58 8.85 -8.13 -14.90
CA ASP A 58 9.10 -8.34 -16.33
C ASP A 58 7.80 -8.58 -17.11
N GLU A 59 6.78 -9.25 -16.54
CA GLU A 59 5.53 -9.57 -17.23
C GLU A 59 4.44 -8.50 -17.06
N PHE A 60 4.36 -7.89 -15.89
CA PHE A 60 3.29 -6.93 -15.58
C PHE A 60 3.75 -5.48 -15.53
N GLY A 61 5.06 -5.23 -15.54
CA GLY A 61 5.61 -3.87 -15.54
C GLY A 61 5.47 -3.16 -14.20
N TRP A 62 5.53 -3.90 -13.08
CA TRP A 62 5.43 -3.30 -11.74
C TRP A 62 6.49 -2.22 -11.52
N ALA A 63 6.04 -1.06 -11.06
CA ALA A 63 6.90 0.09 -10.78
C ALA A 63 7.71 -0.07 -9.48
N ALA A 64 7.20 -0.86 -8.55
CA ALA A 64 7.86 -1.20 -7.29
C ALA A 64 7.65 -2.68 -6.96
N VAL A 65 8.49 -3.20 -6.07
CA VAL A 65 8.38 -4.54 -5.50
C VAL A 65 8.62 -4.48 -4.00
N ARG A 66 7.88 -5.28 -3.24
CA ARG A 66 7.98 -5.32 -1.78
C ARG A 66 9.41 -5.60 -1.33
N GLY A 67 10.01 -4.67 -0.56
CA GLY A 67 11.31 -4.86 0.08
C GLY A 67 11.24 -5.70 1.36
N GLY A 68 10.09 -5.67 2.04
CA GLY A 68 9.84 -6.44 3.25
C GLY A 68 9.91 -5.61 4.54
N TYR A 69 9.83 -6.30 5.67
CA TYR A 69 9.91 -5.75 7.04
C TYR A 69 11.30 -5.95 7.68
N ASP A 70 12.22 -6.56 6.97
CA ASP A 70 13.54 -6.95 7.46
C ASP A 70 14.65 -6.33 6.60
N VAL A 71 15.67 -5.77 7.25
CA VAL A 71 16.79 -5.07 6.61
C VAL A 71 17.52 -5.95 5.58
N ALA A 72 17.71 -7.24 5.90
CA ALA A 72 18.38 -8.16 4.98
C ALA A 72 17.51 -8.50 3.75
N GLU A 73 16.19 -8.56 3.94
CA GLU A 73 15.24 -8.74 2.82
C GLU A 73 15.23 -7.51 1.91
N ILE A 74 15.16 -6.31 2.47
CA ILE A 74 15.22 -5.04 1.73
C ILE A 74 16.49 -5.00 0.88
N LYS A 75 17.65 -5.22 1.53
CA LYS A 75 18.94 -5.21 0.83
C LYS A 75 19.00 -6.22 -0.32
N ARG A 76 18.59 -7.45 -0.06
CA ARG A 76 18.58 -8.52 -1.08
C ARG A 76 17.68 -8.17 -2.27
N THR A 77 16.48 -7.64 -2.01
CA THR A 77 15.55 -7.20 -3.06
C THR A 77 16.12 -6.01 -3.83
N LYS A 78 16.72 -5.05 -3.14
CA LYS A 78 17.34 -3.87 -3.76
C LYS A 78 18.52 -4.24 -4.65
N ASP A 79 19.41 -5.09 -4.17
CA ASP A 79 20.56 -5.57 -4.95
C ASP A 79 20.12 -6.30 -6.23
N SER A 80 19.00 -7.04 -6.17
CA SER A 80 18.48 -7.84 -7.30
C SER A 80 17.63 -7.04 -8.28
N LEU A 81 16.71 -6.21 -7.81
CA LEU A 81 15.64 -5.57 -8.60
C LEU A 81 15.69 -4.05 -8.62
N GLY A 82 16.55 -3.41 -7.83
CA GLY A 82 16.58 -1.95 -7.70
C GLY A 82 16.86 -1.18 -8.99
N SER A 83 17.44 -1.83 -10.01
CA SER A 83 17.61 -1.22 -11.35
C SER A 83 16.30 -1.18 -12.14
N LYS A 84 15.37 -2.11 -11.92
CA LYS A 84 14.11 -2.28 -12.67
C LYS A 84 12.90 -1.67 -11.97
N ALA A 85 12.84 -1.76 -10.64
CA ALA A 85 11.71 -1.33 -9.82
C ALA A 85 12.19 -0.63 -8.54
N LEU A 86 11.36 0.21 -7.92
CA LEU A 86 11.61 0.75 -6.60
C LEU A 86 11.36 -0.31 -5.52
N VAL A 87 12.02 -0.16 -4.39
CA VAL A 87 11.95 -1.12 -3.27
C VAL A 87 11.52 -0.38 -2.00
N PRO A 88 10.22 -0.33 -1.67
CA PRO A 88 9.76 0.19 -0.40
C PRO A 88 10.09 -0.75 0.76
N ALA A 89 10.43 -0.17 1.91
CA ALA A 89 10.40 -0.87 3.18
C ALA A 89 9.00 -0.81 3.80
N TYR A 90 8.61 -1.87 4.50
CA TYR A 90 7.33 -1.97 5.19
C TYR A 90 7.52 -1.89 6.70
N GLU A 91 6.61 -1.22 7.36
CA GLU A 91 6.53 -1.18 8.82
C GLU A 91 5.06 -1.40 9.24
N GLY A 92 4.81 -2.17 10.28
CA GLY A 92 3.44 -2.58 10.66
C GLY A 92 3.21 -2.69 12.17
N ASP A 93 4.09 -2.17 13.03
CA ASP A 93 3.93 -2.25 14.49
C ASP A 93 4.20 -0.92 15.22
N GLY A 94 4.44 0.16 14.49
CA GLY A 94 4.80 1.45 15.09
C GLY A 94 3.67 2.21 15.78
N VAL A 95 2.42 1.87 15.48
CA VAL A 95 1.22 2.44 16.13
C VAL A 95 0.23 1.34 16.46
N PHE A 96 -0.80 1.68 17.23
CA PHE A 96 -1.95 0.80 17.40
C PHE A 96 -2.78 0.75 16.11
N TRP A 97 -3.14 -0.45 15.73
CA TRP A 97 -4.06 -0.76 14.65
C TRP A 97 -5.13 -1.73 15.16
N MET A 98 -6.09 -2.08 14.31
CA MET A 98 -7.27 -2.87 14.67
C MET A 98 -6.92 -4.14 15.46
N PRO A 99 -7.34 -4.26 16.74
CA PRO A 99 -7.11 -5.46 17.52
C PRO A 99 -7.91 -6.63 16.99
N THR A 100 -7.36 -7.82 17.06
CA THR A 100 -8.01 -9.07 16.60
C THR A 100 -8.11 -10.11 17.70
N GLY A 101 -9.14 -10.97 17.61
CA GLY A 101 -9.28 -12.14 18.46
C GLY A 101 -9.34 -11.84 19.96
N GLU A 102 -8.52 -12.53 20.73
CA GLU A 102 -8.51 -12.47 22.21
C GLU A 102 -8.15 -11.11 22.77
N ASN A 103 -7.45 -10.28 22.00
CA ASN A 103 -6.96 -8.98 22.47
C ASN A 103 -8.04 -7.89 22.45
N MET A 104 -9.16 -8.07 21.74
CA MET A 104 -10.17 -7.03 21.57
C MET A 104 -10.79 -6.57 22.89
N VAL A 105 -11.11 -7.51 23.79
CA VAL A 105 -11.77 -7.20 25.07
C VAL A 105 -10.80 -6.47 26.01
N ASP A 106 -9.56 -6.97 26.14
CA ASP A 106 -8.55 -6.32 26.98
C ASP A 106 -8.22 -4.91 26.45
N PHE A 107 -8.03 -4.77 25.14
CA PHE A 107 -7.81 -3.46 24.53
C PHE A 107 -8.96 -2.48 24.80
N ALA A 108 -10.21 -2.94 24.66
CA ALA A 108 -11.39 -2.10 24.92
C ALA A 108 -11.46 -1.68 26.40
N VAL A 109 -11.19 -2.58 27.35
CA VAL A 109 -11.15 -2.22 28.78
C VAL A 109 -10.04 -1.22 29.06
N ARG A 110 -8.84 -1.44 28.54
CA ARG A 110 -7.70 -0.52 28.72
C ARG A 110 -7.96 0.85 28.12
N LEU A 111 -8.69 0.92 26.99
CA LEU A 111 -9.02 2.16 26.31
C LEU A 111 -9.82 3.13 27.20
N TYR A 112 -10.68 2.61 28.08
CA TYR A 112 -11.54 3.41 28.96
C TYR A 112 -11.04 3.49 30.40
N GLU A 113 -10.29 2.51 30.88
CA GLU A 113 -9.94 2.42 32.30
C GLU A 113 -8.43 2.61 32.57
N ARG A 114 -7.56 2.38 31.54
CA ARG A 114 -6.10 2.35 31.70
C ARG A 114 -5.40 2.93 30.46
N MET A 115 -5.83 4.11 30.04
CA MET A 115 -5.31 4.81 28.86
C MET A 115 -3.80 5.08 28.94
N ASP A 116 -3.27 5.35 30.14
CA ASP A 116 -1.85 5.57 30.41
C ASP A 116 -0.98 4.35 30.06
N GLU A 117 -1.48 3.13 30.30
CA GLU A 117 -0.78 1.90 29.88
C GLU A 117 -0.73 1.79 28.35
N LEU A 118 -1.83 2.10 27.65
CA LEU A 118 -1.85 2.11 26.19
C LEU A 118 -0.93 3.19 25.61
N GLN A 119 -0.88 4.36 26.20
CA GLN A 119 0.03 5.43 25.76
C GLN A 119 1.50 5.05 25.96
N ALA A 120 1.86 4.40 27.08
CA ALA A 120 3.21 3.89 27.30
C ALA A 120 3.59 2.80 26.27
N GLU A 121 2.65 1.92 25.95
CA GLU A 121 2.85 0.89 24.91
C GLU A 121 2.98 1.52 23.50
N ALA A 122 2.15 2.52 23.17
CA ALA A 122 2.22 3.25 21.91
C ALA A 122 3.58 3.94 21.75
N ARG A 123 4.10 4.56 22.82
CA ARG A 123 5.45 5.14 22.85
C ARG A 123 6.51 4.09 22.51
N ALA A 124 6.49 2.95 23.19
CA ALA A 124 7.46 1.88 22.97
C ALA A 124 7.38 1.30 21.54
N LYS A 125 6.20 1.22 20.95
CA LYS A 125 6.02 0.82 19.54
C LYS A 125 6.66 1.83 18.58
N CYS A 126 6.33 3.11 18.75
CA CYS A 126 6.87 4.20 17.94
C CYS A 126 8.40 4.25 18.00
N ASP A 127 8.98 4.16 19.20
CA ASP A 127 10.44 4.21 19.40
C ASP A 127 11.14 3.05 18.67
N ARG A 128 10.60 1.82 18.73
CA ARG A 128 11.15 0.68 17.97
C ARG A 128 11.05 0.89 16.45
N ALA A 129 9.92 1.41 15.96
CA ALA A 129 9.75 1.69 14.54
C ALA A 129 10.77 2.73 14.04
N LYS A 130 11.02 3.77 14.84
CA LYS A 130 12.01 4.81 14.51
C LYS A 130 13.44 4.28 14.42
N GLU A 131 13.80 3.25 15.18
CA GLU A 131 15.11 2.58 15.07
C GLU A 131 15.29 1.80 13.77
N PHE A 132 14.19 1.34 13.16
CA PHE A 132 14.21 0.57 11.91
C PHE A 132 14.45 1.45 10.68
N PHE A 133 13.88 2.65 10.62
CA PHE A 133 13.86 3.44 9.38
C PHE A 133 15.25 3.80 8.84
N PRO A 134 16.23 4.27 9.63
CA PRO A 134 17.58 4.53 9.13
C PRO A 134 18.25 3.27 8.58
N GLN A 135 18.06 2.12 9.23
CA GLN A 135 18.63 0.85 8.79
C GLN A 135 18.02 0.39 7.45
N ALA A 136 16.72 0.62 7.27
CA ALA A 136 16.04 0.32 6.01
C ALA A 136 16.55 1.22 4.86
N VAL A 137 16.78 2.51 5.11
CA VAL A 137 17.38 3.43 4.13
C VAL A 137 18.81 2.99 3.77
N ASP A 138 19.63 2.64 4.74
CA ASP A 138 20.99 2.13 4.51
C ASP A 138 20.99 0.81 3.70
N ALA A 139 19.94 -0.01 3.86
CA ALA A 139 19.73 -1.22 3.06
C ALA A 139 19.23 -0.93 1.64
N GLY A 140 18.86 0.32 1.33
CA GLY A 140 18.46 0.77 0.02
C GLY A 140 16.95 0.94 -0.20
N ALA A 141 16.17 1.09 0.87
CA ALA A 141 14.75 1.43 0.75
C ALA A 141 14.55 2.77 0.02
N ASP A 142 13.70 2.79 -0.99
CA ASP A 142 13.42 4.00 -1.79
C ASP A 142 12.33 4.87 -1.15
N PHE A 143 11.36 4.27 -0.49
CA PHE A 143 10.28 4.91 0.26
C PHE A 143 9.71 3.92 1.28
N PHE A 144 8.70 4.32 2.05
CA PHE A 144 8.09 3.48 3.07
C PHE A 144 6.60 3.24 2.81
N VAL A 145 6.12 2.07 3.23
CA VAL A 145 4.71 1.75 3.37
C VAL A 145 4.48 1.34 4.82
N VAL A 146 3.67 2.13 5.53
CA VAL A 146 3.25 1.78 6.89
C VAL A 146 1.89 1.11 6.82
N THR A 147 1.80 -0.11 7.40
CA THR A 147 0.63 -0.99 7.23
C THR A 147 -0.14 -1.09 8.54
N TYR A 148 -1.10 -0.19 8.72
CA TYR A 148 -1.89 -0.07 9.94
C TYR A 148 -3.38 -0.06 9.60
N ASP A 149 -4.09 -1.16 9.83
CA ASP A 149 -5.53 -1.23 9.59
C ASP A 149 -6.29 -0.52 10.71
N PHE A 150 -6.96 0.58 10.37
CA PHE A 150 -7.71 1.40 11.30
C PHE A 150 -9.22 1.22 11.24
N GLY A 151 -9.74 0.44 10.28
CA GLY A 151 -11.16 0.32 10.04
C GLY A 151 -11.67 -1.10 9.87
N TYR A 152 -12.91 -1.31 10.37
CA TYR A 152 -13.81 -2.36 9.92
C TYR A 152 -14.57 -1.88 8.67
N ASN A 153 -15.44 -2.71 8.09
CA ASN A 153 -16.19 -2.34 6.90
C ASN A 153 -17.05 -1.08 7.08
N ASP A 154 -17.61 -0.85 8.26
CA ASP A 154 -18.60 0.22 8.48
C ASP A 154 -18.10 1.35 9.40
N ALA A 155 -16.99 1.14 10.11
CA ALA A 155 -16.49 2.11 11.09
C ALA A 155 -15.01 1.90 11.42
N PRO A 156 -14.30 2.91 11.94
CA PRO A 156 -12.96 2.73 12.50
C PRO A 156 -12.99 1.86 13.77
N PHE A 157 -11.84 1.27 14.13
CA PHE A 157 -11.73 0.37 15.28
C PHE A 157 -11.83 1.10 16.65
N ILE A 158 -11.50 2.41 16.68
CA ILE A 158 -11.69 3.30 17.83
C ILE A 158 -12.28 4.63 17.38
N SER A 159 -12.84 5.38 18.34
CA SER A 159 -13.38 6.71 18.06
C SER A 159 -12.31 7.69 17.56
N PRO A 160 -12.67 8.73 16.80
CA PRO A 160 -11.73 9.78 16.42
C PRO A 160 -11.01 10.43 17.59
N GLU A 161 -11.67 10.55 18.75
CA GLU A 161 -11.06 11.07 19.98
C GLU A 161 -9.93 10.18 20.49
N HIS A 162 -10.17 8.87 20.62
CA HIS A 162 -9.15 7.92 21.04
C HIS A 162 -8.04 7.76 19.98
N PHE A 163 -8.39 7.83 18.71
CA PHE A 163 -7.42 7.83 17.61
C PHE A 163 -6.45 9.01 17.74
N GLY A 164 -6.97 10.20 18.03
CA GLY A 164 -6.17 11.41 18.30
C GLY A 164 -5.21 11.26 19.47
N GLN A 165 -5.53 10.42 20.47
CA GLN A 165 -4.70 10.21 21.66
C GLN A 165 -3.68 9.07 21.50
N LEU A 166 -4.03 8.00 20.79
CA LEU A 166 -3.24 6.77 20.75
C LEU A 166 -2.51 6.53 19.42
N VAL A 167 -2.92 7.19 18.33
CA VAL A 167 -2.34 6.95 17.01
C VAL A 167 -1.67 8.20 16.45
N VAL A 168 -2.41 9.31 16.40
CA VAL A 168 -1.94 10.54 15.72
C VAL A 168 -0.57 11.03 16.20
N PRO A 169 -0.27 11.16 17.51
CA PRO A 169 1.03 11.67 17.94
C PRO A 169 2.19 10.80 17.47
N TYR A 170 2.01 9.50 17.54
CA TYR A 170 3.06 8.53 17.18
C TYR A 170 3.21 8.36 15.67
N LEU A 171 2.09 8.38 14.92
CA LEU A 171 2.13 8.39 13.47
C LEU A 171 2.81 9.65 12.94
N THR A 172 2.58 10.80 13.57
CA THR A 172 3.28 12.06 13.23
C THR A 172 4.79 11.90 13.40
N GLU A 173 5.25 11.39 14.55
CA GLU A 173 6.69 11.17 14.78
C GLU A 173 7.31 10.16 13.79
N ILE A 174 6.57 9.13 13.41
CA ILE A 174 7.00 8.16 12.38
C ILE A 174 7.18 8.86 11.03
N VAL A 175 6.19 9.66 10.62
CA VAL A 175 6.23 10.41 9.36
C VAL A 175 7.40 11.40 9.36
N GLU A 176 7.56 12.19 10.42
CA GLU A 176 8.68 13.13 10.58
C GLU A 176 10.04 12.41 10.51
N THR A 177 10.18 11.28 11.20
CA THR A 177 11.42 10.49 11.16
C THR A 177 11.76 10.01 9.74
N ILE A 178 10.74 9.58 8.97
CA ILE A 178 10.93 9.14 7.59
C ILE A 178 11.26 10.33 6.67
N HIS A 179 10.63 11.49 6.89
CA HIS A 179 10.92 12.71 6.14
C HIS A 179 12.33 13.26 6.44
N ASP A 180 12.81 13.17 7.68
CA ASP A 180 14.19 13.54 8.06
C ASP A 180 15.25 12.68 7.33
N LEU A 181 14.87 11.49 6.88
CA LEU A 181 15.70 10.61 6.05
C LEU A 181 15.53 10.90 4.54
N ASP A 182 14.85 11.97 4.16
CA ASP A 182 14.53 12.34 2.76
C ASP A 182 13.79 11.21 2.01
N ARG A 183 12.80 10.61 2.69
CA ARG A 183 11.95 9.55 2.12
C ARG A 183 10.47 9.88 2.25
N LYS A 184 9.68 9.32 1.33
CA LYS A 184 8.22 9.41 1.33
C LYS A 184 7.61 8.22 2.04
N VAL A 185 6.38 8.40 2.58
CA VAL A 185 5.65 7.36 3.28
C VAL A 185 4.19 7.31 2.84
N ILE A 186 3.73 6.12 2.49
CA ILE A 186 2.34 5.83 2.13
C ILE A 186 1.72 4.99 3.24
N LEU A 187 0.57 5.41 3.75
CA LEU A 187 -0.21 4.62 4.70
C LEU A 187 -1.03 3.57 3.94
N HIS A 188 -0.95 2.33 4.37
CA HIS A 188 -1.96 1.31 4.05
C HIS A 188 -2.93 1.18 5.23
N SER A 189 -4.23 1.27 4.93
CA SER A 189 -5.30 0.94 5.86
C SER A 189 -6.54 0.52 5.11
N ASP A 190 -7.04 -0.66 5.41
CA ASP A 190 -8.33 -1.12 4.93
C ASP A 190 -9.49 -0.58 5.77
N GLY A 191 -10.70 -0.79 5.27
CA GLY A 191 -11.95 -0.49 5.94
C GLY A 191 -12.41 0.97 5.90
N CYS A 192 -13.46 1.25 6.66
CA CYS A 192 -14.09 2.56 6.73
C CYS A 192 -13.37 3.49 7.70
N ILE A 193 -12.42 4.29 7.19
CA ILE A 193 -11.65 5.24 7.98
C ILE A 193 -11.96 6.71 7.66
N ARG A 194 -13.07 6.98 6.97
CA ARG A 194 -13.42 8.31 6.47
C ARG A 194 -13.36 9.40 7.53
N VAL A 195 -13.88 9.13 8.74
CA VAL A 195 -13.91 10.10 9.84
C VAL A 195 -12.54 10.32 10.48
N LEU A 196 -11.52 9.56 10.11
CA LEU A 196 -10.13 9.68 10.58
C LEU A 196 -9.23 10.41 9.58
N LEU A 197 -9.65 10.58 8.32
CA LEU A 197 -8.77 11.06 7.24
C LEU A 197 -8.18 12.43 7.52
N ASP A 198 -8.93 13.37 8.11
CA ASP A 198 -8.40 14.69 8.46
C ASP A 198 -7.26 14.60 9.49
N GLN A 199 -7.41 13.72 10.49
CA GLN A 199 -6.36 13.50 11.48
C GLN A 199 -5.14 12.80 10.86
N ILE A 200 -5.35 11.83 9.97
CA ILE A 200 -4.30 11.14 9.23
C ILE A 200 -3.56 12.13 8.32
N HIS A 201 -4.29 12.97 7.57
CA HIS A 201 -3.69 13.99 6.72
C HIS A 201 -2.83 14.99 7.52
N ALA A 202 -3.30 15.38 8.70
CA ALA A 202 -2.59 16.30 9.59
C ALA A 202 -1.24 15.75 10.11
N THR A 203 -1.00 14.43 10.05
CA THR A 203 0.32 13.82 10.39
C THR A 203 1.41 14.11 9.36
N GLY A 204 1.05 14.64 8.18
CA GLY A 204 1.98 14.87 7.09
C GLY A 204 2.24 13.66 6.21
N ILE A 205 1.47 12.55 6.35
CA ILE A 205 1.60 11.36 5.47
C ILE A 205 1.49 11.75 4.00
N ASP A 206 2.35 11.21 3.13
CA ASP A 206 2.43 11.60 1.72
C ASP A 206 1.36 10.95 0.85
N GLY A 207 0.78 9.84 1.28
CA GLY A 207 -0.23 9.14 0.51
C GLY A 207 -1.01 8.10 1.27
N TYR A 208 -2.08 7.62 0.63
CA TYR A 208 -2.98 6.62 1.18
C TYR A 208 -3.22 5.50 0.18
N GLN A 209 -2.99 4.28 0.61
CA GLN A 209 -3.33 3.04 -0.07
C GLN A 209 -4.42 2.32 0.71
N SER A 210 -5.23 1.81 0.12
CA SER A 210 -6.36 0.98 -0.16
C SER A 210 -7.47 1.81 -0.80
N VAL A 211 -7.93 2.88 -0.14
CA VAL A 211 -9.17 3.58 -0.48
C VAL A 211 -10.29 2.55 -0.64
N ASP A 212 -10.46 1.71 0.40
CA ASP A 212 -11.17 0.42 0.34
C ASP A 212 -12.64 0.55 -0.06
N PRO A 213 -13.07 0.04 -1.23
CA PRO A 213 -14.48 0.07 -1.62
C PRO A 213 -15.38 -0.74 -0.70
N GLN A 214 -14.87 -1.78 -0.03
CA GLN A 214 -15.62 -2.57 0.95
C GLN A 214 -15.83 -1.81 2.26
N GLY A 215 -14.94 -0.86 2.59
CA GLY A 215 -15.08 0.11 3.66
C GLY A 215 -15.86 1.37 3.24
N HIS A 216 -16.60 1.32 2.12
CA HIS A 216 -17.36 2.46 1.59
C HIS A 216 -16.49 3.72 1.33
N MET A 217 -15.20 3.52 1.02
CA MET A 217 -14.31 4.61 0.66
C MET A 217 -14.43 4.89 -0.84
N ASP A 218 -14.68 6.14 -1.20
CA ASP A 218 -14.85 6.60 -2.57
C ASP A 218 -13.59 7.34 -3.02
N ILE A 219 -12.92 6.82 -4.05
CA ILE A 219 -11.68 7.39 -4.58
C ILE A 219 -11.87 8.80 -5.16
N GLU A 220 -13.02 9.10 -5.75
CA GLU A 220 -13.34 10.44 -6.24
C GLU A 220 -13.42 11.43 -5.10
N GLN A 221 -14.12 11.06 -4.00
CA GLN A 221 -14.24 11.89 -2.83
C GLN A 221 -12.89 12.09 -2.14
N VAL A 222 -12.14 11.02 -1.90
CA VAL A 222 -10.81 11.11 -1.27
C VAL A 222 -9.87 11.99 -2.11
N ARG A 223 -9.88 11.83 -3.43
CA ARG A 223 -9.05 12.68 -4.32
C ARG A 223 -9.46 14.15 -4.28
N ARG A 224 -10.74 14.45 -4.18
CA ARG A 224 -11.24 15.82 -4.10
C ARG A 224 -10.86 16.48 -2.78
N ASP A 225 -11.00 15.74 -1.68
CA ASP A 225 -10.82 16.26 -0.33
C ASP A 225 -9.31 16.32 0.04
N TYR A 226 -8.46 15.45 -0.53
CA TYR A 226 -7.00 15.39 -0.31
C TYR A 226 -6.25 15.37 -1.66
N PRO A 227 -6.22 16.49 -2.40
CA PRO A 227 -5.68 16.56 -3.76
C PRO A 227 -4.15 16.39 -3.82
N ASP A 228 -3.45 16.64 -2.73
CA ASP A 228 -1.99 16.54 -2.59
C ASP A 228 -1.51 15.12 -2.29
N TRP A 229 -2.38 14.22 -1.84
CA TRP A 229 -1.99 12.84 -1.54
C TRP A 229 -1.61 12.05 -2.79
N ILE A 230 -0.64 11.15 -2.60
CA ILE A 230 -0.43 10.02 -3.49
C ILE A 230 -1.52 8.99 -3.17
N LEU A 231 -2.48 8.77 -4.07
CA LEU A 231 -3.45 7.69 -3.88
C LEU A 231 -2.97 6.43 -4.59
N MET A 232 -3.16 5.29 -3.94
CA MET A 232 -2.89 3.97 -4.50
C MET A 232 -4.10 3.04 -4.25
N GLY A 233 -4.55 2.35 -5.27
CA GLY A 233 -5.74 1.49 -5.24
C GLY A 233 -6.62 1.83 -6.43
N ASN A 234 -7.93 1.55 -6.47
CA ASN A 234 -8.73 0.87 -5.47
C ASN A 234 -9.64 -0.18 -6.15
N VAL A 235 -9.07 -0.94 -7.12
CA VAL A 235 -9.84 -2.03 -7.71
C VAL A 235 -10.21 -3.02 -6.60
N ALA A 236 -11.51 -3.24 -6.39
CA ALA A 236 -11.99 -4.04 -5.27
C ALA A 236 -11.56 -5.51 -5.37
N CYS A 237 -10.88 -6.03 -4.35
CA CYS A 237 -10.34 -7.38 -4.35
C CYS A 237 -11.42 -8.46 -4.43
N ASN A 238 -12.58 -8.27 -3.78
CA ASN A 238 -13.71 -9.19 -3.88
C ASN A 238 -14.25 -9.30 -5.31
N MET A 239 -14.25 -8.19 -6.06
CA MET A 239 -14.68 -8.16 -7.46
C MET A 239 -13.76 -9.01 -8.34
N LEU A 240 -12.45 -8.97 -8.10
CA LEU A 240 -11.50 -9.85 -8.80
C LEU A 240 -11.68 -11.32 -8.44
N GLN A 241 -12.20 -11.62 -7.25
CA GLN A 241 -12.45 -12.99 -6.82
C GLN A 241 -13.66 -13.61 -7.55
N ASP A 242 -14.68 -12.81 -7.84
CA ASP A 242 -15.91 -13.28 -8.49
C ASP A 242 -15.80 -13.40 -10.02
N ALA A 243 -14.70 -12.93 -10.60
CA ALA A 243 -14.37 -13.03 -12.04
C ALA A 243 -15.43 -12.46 -13.01
N ASP A 244 -16.22 -11.48 -12.60
CA ASP A 244 -17.12 -10.74 -13.50
C ASP A 244 -16.35 -9.69 -14.30
N GLU A 245 -16.11 -10.00 -15.59
CA GLU A 245 -15.31 -9.14 -16.48
C GLU A 245 -15.86 -7.71 -16.59
N ALA A 246 -17.17 -7.53 -16.72
CA ALA A 246 -17.79 -6.21 -16.91
C ALA A 246 -17.59 -5.32 -15.66
N SER A 247 -17.75 -5.91 -14.49
CA SER A 247 -17.55 -5.25 -13.20
C SER A 247 -16.08 -4.90 -12.97
N ILE A 248 -15.15 -5.82 -13.29
CA ILE A 248 -13.70 -5.58 -13.19
C ILE A 248 -13.31 -4.38 -14.07
N ARG A 249 -13.69 -4.39 -15.36
CA ARG A 249 -13.38 -3.30 -16.29
C ARG A 249 -14.00 -1.97 -15.85
N THR A 250 -15.20 -2.00 -15.27
CA THR A 250 -15.85 -0.80 -14.73
C THR A 250 -15.10 -0.24 -13.53
N SER A 251 -14.64 -1.09 -12.61
CA SER A 251 -13.83 -0.68 -11.46
C SER A 251 -12.50 -0.05 -11.91
N VAL A 252 -11.82 -0.65 -12.90
CA VAL A 252 -10.59 -0.08 -13.46
C VAL A 252 -10.84 1.31 -14.07
N ARG A 253 -11.91 1.47 -14.87
CA ARG A 253 -12.27 2.78 -15.43
C ARG A 253 -12.52 3.83 -14.35
N ASN A 254 -13.23 3.46 -13.29
CA ASN A 254 -13.49 4.34 -12.16
C ASN A 254 -12.18 4.80 -11.50
N CYS A 255 -11.27 3.87 -11.20
CA CYS A 255 -9.96 4.18 -10.63
C CYS A 255 -9.16 5.14 -11.53
N MET A 256 -9.10 4.87 -12.83
CA MET A 256 -8.33 5.66 -13.78
C MET A 256 -8.94 7.06 -14.00
N THR A 257 -10.26 7.18 -13.99
CA THR A 257 -10.96 8.46 -14.18
C THR A 257 -10.82 9.35 -12.93
N HIS A 258 -11.08 8.82 -11.76
CA HIS A 258 -11.21 9.61 -10.52
C HIS A 258 -9.90 9.66 -9.73
N GLY A 259 -9.18 8.55 -9.62
CA GLY A 259 -7.90 8.49 -8.93
C GLY A 259 -6.74 9.05 -9.75
N GLY A 260 -6.71 8.87 -11.06
CA GLY A 260 -5.62 8.48 -11.80
C GLY A 260 -4.99 9.39 -12.81
N VAL A 261 -5.57 9.52 -13.99
CA VAL A 261 -4.88 10.19 -15.11
C VAL A 261 -4.60 11.66 -14.78
N GLY A 262 -3.35 12.10 -14.96
CA GLY A 262 -2.94 13.47 -14.67
C GLY A 262 -2.88 13.84 -13.18
N LYS A 263 -2.74 12.84 -12.29
CA LYS A 263 -2.68 13.03 -10.83
C LYS A 263 -1.59 12.15 -10.20
N ARG A 264 -1.23 12.42 -8.95
CA ARG A 264 -0.30 11.56 -8.20
C ARG A 264 -1.03 10.28 -7.75
N TYR A 265 -1.02 9.29 -8.62
CA TYR A 265 -1.76 8.06 -8.45
C TYR A 265 -0.95 6.84 -8.89
N ILE A 266 -1.07 5.75 -8.13
CA ILE A 266 -0.52 4.44 -8.43
C ILE A 266 -1.69 3.48 -8.65
N PHE A 267 -1.81 2.93 -9.85
CA PHE A 267 -2.85 1.95 -10.15
C PHE A 267 -2.57 0.64 -9.42
N SER A 268 -3.58 0.14 -8.69
CA SER A 268 -3.49 -1.06 -7.85
C SER A 268 -4.88 -1.59 -7.50
N THR A 269 -4.92 -2.78 -6.93
CA THR A 269 -6.07 -3.25 -6.14
C THR A 269 -6.19 -2.48 -4.82
N SER A 270 -7.34 -2.64 -4.15
CA SER A 270 -7.55 -2.04 -2.83
C SER A 270 -6.68 -2.68 -1.73
N ASN A 271 -6.17 -3.90 -1.93
CA ASN A 271 -5.32 -4.58 -0.96
C ASN A 271 -4.18 -5.32 -1.68
N CYS A 272 -4.38 -6.58 -2.04
CA CYS A 272 -3.35 -7.42 -2.68
C CYS A 272 -3.95 -8.42 -3.67
N ILE A 273 -3.10 -9.02 -4.48
CA ILE A 273 -3.46 -10.18 -5.30
C ILE A 273 -3.27 -11.43 -4.44
N PHE A 274 -4.34 -11.85 -3.73
CA PHE A 274 -4.27 -12.91 -2.74
C PHE A 274 -4.52 -14.31 -3.32
N ALA A 275 -4.06 -15.32 -2.60
CA ALA A 275 -4.22 -16.73 -2.99
C ALA A 275 -5.69 -17.10 -3.19
N GLY A 276 -5.99 -17.78 -4.28
CA GLY A 276 -7.35 -18.18 -4.67
C GLY A 276 -8.06 -17.19 -5.59
N MET A 277 -7.49 -16.01 -5.85
CA MET A 277 -7.99 -15.10 -6.89
C MET A 277 -7.78 -15.73 -8.27
N PRO A 278 -8.82 -15.74 -9.15
CA PRO A 278 -8.66 -16.25 -10.51
C PRO A 278 -7.61 -15.45 -11.29
N PRO A 279 -6.58 -16.08 -11.89
CA PRO A 279 -5.57 -15.40 -12.69
C PRO A 279 -6.15 -14.58 -13.83
N GLU A 280 -7.26 -15.04 -14.41
CA GLU A 280 -7.94 -14.35 -15.50
C GLU A 280 -8.51 -13.00 -15.06
N SER A 281 -9.03 -12.88 -13.84
CA SER A 281 -9.53 -11.62 -13.31
C SER A 281 -8.41 -10.56 -13.25
N TYR A 282 -7.22 -10.95 -12.81
CA TYR A 282 -6.06 -10.07 -12.81
C TYR A 282 -5.62 -9.68 -14.22
N ARG A 283 -5.66 -10.62 -15.18
CA ARG A 283 -5.38 -10.31 -16.60
C ARG A 283 -6.38 -9.31 -17.18
N ILE A 284 -7.69 -9.49 -16.91
CA ILE A 284 -8.74 -8.57 -17.34
C ILE A 284 -8.51 -7.15 -16.77
N MET A 285 -8.15 -7.07 -15.48
CA MET A 285 -7.81 -5.81 -14.82
C MET A 285 -6.64 -5.10 -15.53
N LEU A 286 -5.55 -5.82 -15.80
CA LEU A 286 -4.37 -5.28 -16.46
C LEU A 286 -4.62 -4.92 -17.93
N ASP A 287 -5.43 -5.70 -18.63
CA ASP A 287 -5.81 -5.44 -20.02
C ASP A 287 -6.56 -4.10 -20.13
N GLU A 288 -7.55 -3.86 -19.26
CA GLU A 288 -8.29 -2.61 -19.25
C GLU A 288 -7.42 -1.42 -18.83
N TYR A 289 -6.54 -1.58 -17.84
CA TYR A 289 -5.58 -0.56 -17.46
C TYR A 289 -4.66 -0.19 -18.64
N ARG A 290 -4.07 -1.18 -19.32
CA ARG A 290 -3.16 -0.96 -20.46
C ARG A 290 -3.88 -0.29 -21.63
N ARG A 291 -5.16 -0.66 -21.89
CA ARG A 291 -5.99 -0.02 -22.91
C ARG A 291 -6.16 1.47 -22.64
N ILE A 292 -6.49 1.85 -21.40
CA ILE A 292 -6.67 3.26 -21.01
C ILE A 292 -5.35 4.03 -21.12
N VAL A 293 -4.24 3.44 -20.65
CA VAL A 293 -2.91 4.05 -20.76
C VAL A 293 -2.57 4.34 -22.23
N ALA A 294 -2.78 3.39 -23.13
CA ALA A 294 -2.51 3.56 -24.55
C ALA A 294 -3.38 4.66 -25.19
N GLU A 295 -4.65 4.77 -24.80
CA GLU A 295 -5.56 5.83 -25.26
C GLU A 295 -5.09 7.23 -24.80
N CYS A 296 -4.61 7.35 -23.57
CA CYS A 296 -4.05 8.61 -23.06
C CYS A 296 -2.78 9.02 -23.82
N GLU A 297 -1.88 8.07 -24.09
CA GLU A 297 -0.63 8.34 -24.82
C GLU A 297 -0.88 8.77 -26.26
N THR A 298 -1.94 8.26 -26.92
CA THR A 298 -2.30 8.66 -28.29
C THR A 298 -3.06 9.98 -28.36
N SER A 299 -3.64 10.43 -27.25
CA SER A 299 -4.45 11.66 -27.18
C SER A 299 -3.66 12.90 -26.76
N SER A 300 -2.40 12.74 -26.33
CA SER A 300 -1.52 13.84 -25.99
C SER A 300 -0.98 14.47 -27.27
N PRO A 301 -1.26 15.76 -27.57
CA PRO A 301 -0.65 16.46 -28.72
C PRO A 301 0.87 16.57 -28.53
N GLU A 302 1.62 16.37 -29.61
CA GLU A 302 3.08 16.63 -29.69
C GLU A 302 3.45 18.07 -29.34
#